data_5b36b24fa02c5de71bee165c1da6c686
#
_entry.id   5b36b24fa02c5de71bee165c1da6c686
#
_cell.length_a   1.000
_cell.length_b   1.000
_cell.length_c   1.000
_cell.angle_alpha   90.00
_cell.angle_beta   90.00
_cell.angle_gamma   90.00
#
_symmetry.space_group_name_H-M   'P 1'
#
loop_
_entity.id
_entity.type
_entity.pdbx_description
1 polymer ?
#
loop_
_entity_poly.entity_id
_entity_poly.type
_entity_poly.pdbx_seq_one_letter_code
_entity_poly.pdbx_strand_id
1 'polypeptide(L)'
;MKLKFALALLPGAVFISALSLGAALGYRVNLTQSLPLGIWQKTPDSQGAAYVEFCLPEGRFAALVREREYTPHGTCPEGLAPLLKPVAAQAGDLVVITDEGLSVNGKPLLTEAIREHDSKGRPLPAMKPGSYPVPEKALWVISTYHPRSLDSRYYGAISQASVIAGMRPVLVFNQKEDYALVYR
;
A
#
# COMPACT_ATOMS: atom_id res chain seq x y z
N MET A 1 6.48 -12.96 -46.32
CA MET A 1 7.07 -13.14 -44.96
C MET A 1 6.82 -11.95 -44.03
N LYS A 2 7.05 -10.71 -44.46
CA LYS A 2 6.89 -9.48 -43.63
C LYS A 2 5.47 -9.24 -43.12
N LEU A 3 4.42 -9.49 -43.95
CA LEU A 3 3.01 -9.28 -43.53
C LEU A 3 2.56 -10.27 -42.44
N LYS A 4 2.97 -11.53 -42.51
CA LYS A 4 2.63 -12.56 -41.49
C LYS A 4 3.32 -12.24 -40.15
N PHE A 5 4.52 -11.67 -40.16
CA PHE A 5 5.23 -11.23 -38.99
C PHE A 5 4.54 -10.01 -38.32
N ALA A 6 4.08 -9.04 -39.12
CA ALA A 6 3.34 -7.88 -38.62
C ALA A 6 2.01 -8.28 -37.99
N LEU A 7 1.27 -9.24 -38.59
CA LEU A 7 0.02 -9.75 -38.01
C LEU A 7 0.22 -10.49 -36.68
N ALA A 8 1.36 -11.17 -36.54
CA ALA A 8 1.68 -11.87 -35.28
C ALA A 8 2.04 -10.92 -34.12
N LEU A 9 2.55 -9.72 -34.42
CA LEU A 9 2.90 -8.72 -33.40
C LEU A 9 1.71 -7.83 -32.98
N LEU A 10 0.64 -7.79 -33.79
CA LEU A 10 -0.51 -6.91 -33.58
C LEU A 10 -1.21 -7.13 -32.22
N PRO A 11 -1.49 -8.37 -31.76
CA PRO A 11 -2.12 -8.60 -30.44
C PRO A 11 -1.27 -8.08 -29.29
N GLY A 12 0.05 -8.26 -29.36
CA GLY A 12 0.98 -7.76 -28.36
C GLY A 12 1.00 -6.23 -28.29
N ALA A 13 1.04 -5.58 -29.45
CA ALA A 13 1.00 -4.11 -29.52
C ALA A 13 -0.32 -3.54 -28.97
N VAL A 14 -1.46 -4.16 -29.34
CA VAL A 14 -2.77 -3.76 -28.81
C VAL A 14 -2.84 -3.95 -27.30
N PHE A 15 -2.32 -5.04 -26.77
CA PHE A 15 -2.29 -5.32 -25.32
C PHE A 15 -1.44 -4.29 -24.58
N ILE A 16 -0.23 -4.00 -25.06
CA ILE A 16 0.65 -2.98 -24.44
C ILE A 16 0.00 -1.60 -24.50
N SER A 17 -0.62 -1.24 -25.64
CA SER A 17 -1.33 0.03 -25.79
C SER A 17 -2.51 0.15 -24.82
N ALA A 18 -3.27 -0.92 -24.62
CA ALA A 18 -4.38 -0.95 -23.67
C ALA A 18 -3.90 -0.79 -22.22
N LEU A 19 -2.81 -1.45 -21.83
CA LEU A 19 -2.19 -1.29 -20.51
C LEU A 19 -1.69 0.15 -20.29
N SER A 20 -1.03 0.72 -21.30
CA SER A 20 -0.51 2.10 -21.24
C SER A 20 -1.64 3.12 -21.14
N LEU A 21 -2.70 2.95 -21.89
CA LEU A 21 -3.90 3.79 -21.81
C LEU A 21 -4.59 3.64 -20.44
N GLY A 22 -4.74 2.41 -19.96
CA GLY A 22 -5.28 2.15 -18.62
C GLY A 22 -4.47 2.87 -17.53
N ALA A 23 -3.14 2.77 -17.59
CA ALA A 23 -2.26 3.45 -16.65
C ALA A 23 -2.41 4.99 -16.73
N ALA A 24 -2.53 5.54 -17.94
CA ALA A 24 -2.75 6.98 -18.17
C ALA A 24 -4.12 7.45 -17.63
N LEU A 25 -5.15 6.59 -17.72
CA LEU A 25 -6.48 6.82 -17.16
C LEU A 25 -6.54 6.58 -15.62
N GLY A 26 -5.39 6.32 -14.99
CA GLY A 26 -5.29 6.16 -13.54
C GLY A 26 -5.59 4.76 -13.03
N TYR A 27 -5.73 3.77 -13.90
CA TYR A 27 -5.91 2.39 -13.46
C TYR A 27 -4.59 1.78 -12.99
N ARG A 28 -4.69 0.94 -11.96
CA ARG A 28 -3.56 0.17 -11.39
C ARG A 28 -3.98 -1.27 -11.20
N VAL A 29 -3.07 -2.18 -11.49
CA VAL A 29 -3.26 -3.61 -11.19
C VAL A 29 -2.52 -3.91 -9.90
N ASN A 30 -3.27 -4.31 -8.86
CA ASN A 30 -2.67 -4.81 -7.63
C ASN A 30 -2.48 -6.32 -7.71
N LEU A 31 -1.23 -6.74 -7.68
CA LEU A 31 -0.82 -8.15 -7.66
C LEU A 31 -0.29 -8.57 -6.28
N THR A 32 -0.32 -7.67 -5.30
CA THR A 32 0.21 -7.94 -3.95
C THR A 32 -0.91 -8.34 -2.99
N GLN A 33 -0.61 -9.27 -2.09
CA GLN A 33 -1.58 -9.79 -1.13
C GLN A 33 -1.88 -8.83 0.04
N SER A 34 -1.30 -7.65 0.07
CA SER A 34 -1.58 -6.66 1.12
C SER A 34 -2.93 -5.95 0.95
N LEU A 35 -3.59 -6.14 -0.19
CA LEU A 35 -4.95 -5.72 -0.52
C LEU A 35 -5.58 -6.76 -1.46
N PRO A 36 -6.91 -6.75 -1.66
CA PRO A 36 -7.54 -7.58 -2.67
C PRO A 36 -6.86 -7.42 -4.02
N LEU A 37 -6.52 -8.56 -4.66
CA LEU A 37 -5.96 -8.57 -6.00
C LEU A 37 -6.96 -8.00 -6.99
N GLY A 38 -6.49 -7.27 -8.01
CA GLY A 38 -7.39 -6.78 -9.04
C GLY A 38 -7.07 -5.38 -9.53
N ILE A 39 -8.09 -4.75 -10.10
CA ILE A 39 -7.98 -3.44 -10.75
C ILE A 39 -8.47 -2.37 -9.78
N TRP A 40 -7.63 -1.38 -9.58
CA TRP A 40 -7.85 -0.20 -8.76
C TRP A 40 -7.78 1.05 -9.63
N GLN A 41 -8.47 2.11 -9.25
CA GLN A 41 -8.48 3.38 -9.99
C GLN A 41 -8.16 4.54 -9.06
N LYS A 42 -7.35 5.47 -9.55
CA LYS A 42 -7.10 6.76 -8.89
C LYS A 42 -8.39 7.55 -8.75
N THR A 43 -8.57 8.18 -7.59
CA THR A 43 -9.64 9.16 -7.36
C THR A 43 -9.10 10.57 -7.51
N PRO A 44 -9.92 11.52 -7.94
CA PRO A 44 -9.49 12.92 -8.09
C PRO A 44 -9.05 13.56 -6.78
N ASP A 45 -9.69 13.15 -5.67
CA ASP A 45 -9.40 13.63 -4.34
C ASP A 45 -8.72 12.51 -3.52
N SER A 46 -7.58 12.84 -2.91
CA SER A 46 -6.89 11.97 -1.96
C SER A 46 -7.26 12.26 -0.51
N GLN A 47 -7.90 13.41 -0.23
CA GLN A 47 -8.36 13.74 1.12
C GLN A 47 -9.60 12.90 1.44
N GLY A 48 -9.57 12.20 2.57
CA GLY A 48 -10.67 11.32 2.96
C GLY A 48 -10.76 10.01 2.16
N ALA A 49 -9.80 9.74 1.26
CA ALA A 49 -9.77 8.47 0.55
C ALA A 49 -9.50 7.31 1.51
N ALA A 50 -10.30 6.23 1.40
CA ALA A 50 -10.11 5.03 2.22
C ALA A 50 -8.82 4.26 1.87
N TYR A 51 -8.30 4.45 0.68
CA TYR A 51 -7.07 3.82 0.19
C TYR A 51 -6.20 4.87 -0.50
N VAL A 52 -4.90 4.75 -0.34
CA VAL A 52 -3.93 5.67 -0.96
C VAL A 52 -2.80 4.92 -1.66
N GLU A 53 -2.41 5.44 -2.83
CA GLU A 53 -1.13 5.13 -3.49
C GLU A 53 -0.12 6.19 -3.02
N PHE A 54 1.03 5.77 -2.51
CA PHE A 54 2.03 6.68 -1.96
C PHE A 54 3.44 6.14 -2.15
N CYS A 55 4.41 7.05 -2.08
CA CYS A 55 5.82 6.68 -2.00
C CYS A 55 6.22 6.48 -0.53
N LEU A 56 6.96 5.40 -0.26
CA LEU A 56 7.54 5.19 1.05
C LEU A 56 8.47 6.38 1.40
N PRO A 57 8.37 6.96 2.59
CA PRO A 57 9.28 8.03 3.00
C PRO A 57 10.75 7.60 2.92
N GLU A 58 11.59 8.50 2.41
CA GLU A 58 13.04 8.28 2.36
C GLU A 58 13.61 8.02 3.76
N GLY A 59 14.67 7.22 3.84
CA GLY A 59 15.36 6.97 5.08
C GLY A 59 15.76 5.50 5.26
N ARG A 60 16.15 5.15 6.47
CA ARG A 60 16.69 3.81 6.79
C ARG A 60 15.75 2.67 6.43
N PHE A 61 14.44 2.88 6.60
CA PHE A 61 13.46 1.84 6.29
C PHE A 61 13.30 1.66 4.78
N ALA A 62 13.25 2.75 3.99
CA ALA A 62 13.20 2.66 2.53
C ALA A 62 14.47 2.02 1.96
N ALA A 63 15.64 2.36 2.49
CA ALA A 63 16.90 1.72 2.11
C ALA A 63 16.89 0.21 2.40
N LEU A 64 16.35 -0.22 3.55
CA LEU A 64 16.17 -1.62 3.90
C LEU A 64 15.18 -2.33 2.94
N VAL A 65 14.07 -1.66 2.59
CA VAL A 65 13.08 -2.18 1.64
C VAL A 65 13.72 -2.42 0.28
N ARG A 66 14.55 -1.50 -0.19
CA ARG A 66 15.31 -1.61 -1.44
C ARG A 66 16.33 -2.74 -1.37
N GLU A 67 17.18 -2.75 -0.34
CA GLU A 67 18.23 -3.77 -0.14
C GLU A 67 17.67 -5.19 -0.12
N ARG A 68 16.49 -5.35 0.51
CA ARG A 68 15.86 -6.67 0.68
C ARG A 68 14.86 -7.02 -0.42
N GLU A 69 14.68 -6.14 -1.39
CA GLU A 69 13.75 -6.32 -2.52
C GLU A 69 12.31 -6.63 -2.08
N TYR A 70 11.82 -5.91 -1.05
CA TYR A 70 10.47 -6.11 -0.55
C TYR A 70 9.40 -5.56 -1.49
N THR A 71 9.77 -4.60 -2.36
CA THR A 71 8.92 -4.05 -3.41
C THR A 71 9.66 -4.08 -4.73
N PRO A 72 8.96 -4.14 -5.87
CA PRO A 72 9.58 -3.97 -7.18
C PRO A 72 10.26 -2.61 -7.32
N HIS A 73 11.11 -2.48 -8.34
CA HIS A 73 11.62 -1.19 -8.78
C HIS A 73 10.48 -0.33 -9.34
N GLY A 74 10.58 1.00 -9.14
CA GLY A 74 9.56 1.94 -9.59
C GLY A 74 10.01 3.39 -9.58
N THR A 75 9.04 4.28 -9.58
CA THR A 75 9.24 5.73 -9.81
C THR A 75 9.36 6.55 -8.53
N CYS A 76 9.21 5.93 -7.35
CA CYS A 76 9.39 6.60 -6.08
C CYS A 76 10.88 6.87 -5.77
N PRO A 77 11.19 7.77 -4.83
CA PRO A 77 12.52 7.89 -4.25
C PRO A 77 13.08 6.51 -3.86
N GLU A 78 14.39 6.37 -3.81
CA GLU A 78 15.09 5.10 -3.60
C GLU A 78 14.84 4.05 -4.70
N GLY A 79 14.21 4.42 -5.84
CA GLY A 79 13.89 3.51 -6.94
C GLY A 79 12.80 2.48 -6.62
N LEU A 80 11.99 2.71 -5.59
CA LEU A 80 10.92 1.81 -5.16
C LEU A 80 9.64 2.01 -5.97
N ALA A 81 8.83 0.97 -6.10
CA ALA A 81 7.48 1.11 -6.61
C ALA A 81 6.56 1.77 -5.55
N PRO A 82 5.55 2.56 -5.98
CA PRO A 82 4.52 3.06 -5.08
C PRO A 82 3.82 1.92 -4.32
N LEU A 83 3.46 2.19 -3.08
CA LEU A 83 2.68 1.28 -2.24
C LEU A 83 1.21 1.68 -2.30
N LEU A 84 0.33 0.69 -2.29
CA LEU A 84 -1.12 0.86 -2.17
C LEU A 84 -1.58 0.27 -0.83
N LYS A 85 -2.18 1.09 0.03
CA LYS A 85 -2.62 0.70 1.38
C LYS A 85 -3.92 1.39 1.76
N PRO A 86 -4.69 0.78 2.71
CA PRO A 86 -5.81 1.46 3.34
C PRO A 86 -5.31 2.49 4.35
N VAL A 87 -6.06 3.58 4.49
CA VAL A 87 -5.86 4.59 5.54
C VAL A 87 -6.52 4.09 6.81
N ALA A 88 -5.72 3.83 7.83
CA ALA A 88 -6.21 3.35 9.13
C ALA A 88 -6.44 4.49 10.13
N ALA A 89 -5.63 5.56 10.05
CA ALA A 89 -5.80 6.73 10.90
C ALA A 89 -5.31 8.00 10.18
N GLN A 90 -5.90 9.12 10.54
CA GLN A 90 -5.64 10.44 9.96
C GLN A 90 -5.39 11.48 11.07
N ALA A 91 -5.10 12.71 10.69
CA ALA A 91 -4.83 13.80 11.63
C ALA A 91 -5.88 13.88 12.76
N GLY A 92 -5.41 13.96 14.00
CA GLY A 92 -6.23 13.99 15.20
C GLY A 92 -6.58 12.62 15.80
N ASP A 93 -6.39 11.53 15.06
CA ASP A 93 -6.56 10.18 15.60
C ASP A 93 -5.41 9.79 16.54
N LEU A 94 -5.67 8.84 17.42
CA LEU A 94 -4.69 8.24 18.32
C LEU A 94 -4.47 6.77 17.94
N VAL A 95 -3.26 6.44 17.53
CA VAL A 95 -2.82 5.05 17.32
C VAL A 95 -2.12 4.58 18.59
N VAL A 96 -2.53 3.43 19.12
CA VAL A 96 -1.89 2.80 20.27
C VAL A 96 -1.38 1.43 19.85
N ILE A 97 -0.09 1.20 20.08
CA ILE A 97 0.59 -0.08 19.86
C ILE A 97 0.88 -0.70 21.20
N THR A 98 0.56 -1.97 21.36
CA THR A 98 0.87 -2.80 22.53
C THR A 98 1.59 -4.08 22.06
N ASP A 99 2.06 -4.87 23.00
CA ASP A 99 2.62 -6.19 22.70
C ASP A 99 1.58 -7.17 22.13
N GLU A 100 0.29 -6.88 22.29
CA GLU A 100 -0.81 -7.73 21.85
C GLU A 100 -1.42 -7.28 20.53
N GLY A 101 -1.11 -6.06 20.04
CA GLY A 101 -1.67 -5.57 18.80
C GLY A 101 -1.66 -4.04 18.66
N LEU A 102 -2.63 -3.54 17.88
CA LEU A 102 -2.76 -2.12 17.56
C LEU A 102 -4.22 -1.70 17.56
N SER A 103 -4.50 -0.53 18.13
CA SER A 103 -5.82 0.10 18.11
C SER A 103 -5.76 1.53 17.56
N VAL A 104 -6.90 2.01 17.04
CA VAL A 104 -7.10 3.40 16.59
C VAL A 104 -8.30 3.96 17.38
N ASN A 105 -8.10 5.07 18.09
CA ASN A 105 -9.12 5.70 18.92
C ASN A 105 -9.80 4.70 19.89
N GLY A 106 -9.02 3.77 20.44
CA GLY A 106 -9.50 2.72 21.32
C GLY A 106 -10.21 1.53 20.66
N LYS A 107 -10.43 1.57 19.32
CA LYS A 107 -10.98 0.43 18.56
C LYS A 107 -9.83 -0.49 18.13
N PRO A 108 -9.85 -1.78 18.50
CA PRO A 108 -8.85 -2.74 18.04
C PRO A 108 -8.86 -2.83 16.50
N LEU A 109 -7.69 -2.69 15.87
CA LEU A 109 -7.47 -2.89 14.44
C LEU A 109 -6.70 -4.17 14.17
N LEU A 110 -5.75 -4.49 15.03
CA LEU A 110 -4.96 -5.72 15.01
C LEU A 110 -4.93 -6.30 16.42
N THR A 111 -5.16 -7.60 16.53
CA THR A 111 -5.18 -8.36 17.78
C THR A 111 -4.04 -9.37 17.88
N GLU A 112 -2.98 -9.11 17.13
CA GLU A 112 -1.73 -9.90 17.13
C GLU A 112 -0.54 -8.96 17.22
N ALA A 113 0.52 -9.42 17.86
CA ALA A 113 1.79 -8.72 17.96
C ALA A 113 2.35 -8.35 16.57
N ILE A 114 2.98 -7.19 16.47
CA ILE A 114 3.67 -6.78 15.26
C ILE A 114 4.86 -7.69 15.04
N ARG A 115 5.02 -8.21 13.83
CA ARG A 115 6.11 -9.13 13.48
C ARG A 115 7.44 -8.41 13.42
N GLU A 116 8.41 -8.89 14.15
CA GLU A 116 9.77 -8.35 14.20
C GLU A 116 10.76 -9.07 13.26
N HIS A 117 10.28 -10.02 12.46
CA HIS A 117 11.09 -10.75 11.48
C HIS A 117 10.36 -10.91 10.16
N ASP A 118 11.10 -10.84 9.07
CA ASP A 118 10.59 -11.11 7.73
C ASP A 118 10.42 -12.62 7.46
N SER A 119 9.99 -12.97 6.24
CA SER A 119 9.80 -14.39 5.84
C SER A 119 11.08 -15.22 5.77
N LYS A 120 12.25 -14.54 5.76
CA LYS A 120 13.57 -15.17 5.75
C LYS A 120 14.21 -15.20 7.17
N GLY A 121 13.46 -14.82 8.21
CA GLY A 121 13.95 -14.75 9.59
C GLY A 121 14.87 -13.58 9.89
N ARG A 122 14.97 -12.59 9.00
CA ARG A 122 15.82 -11.41 9.21
C ARG A 122 15.09 -10.38 10.09
N PRO A 123 15.77 -9.68 11.01
CA PRO A 123 15.14 -8.66 11.83
C PRO A 123 14.46 -7.58 10.99
N LEU A 124 13.21 -7.28 11.33
CA LEU A 124 12.41 -6.23 10.70
C LEU A 124 12.12 -5.16 11.75
N PRO A 125 12.65 -3.92 11.59
CA PRO A 125 12.39 -2.86 12.53
C PRO A 125 10.89 -2.55 12.60
N ALA A 126 10.32 -2.67 13.78
CA ALA A 126 8.92 -2.38 14.04
C ALA A 126 8.78 -1.14 14.94
N MET A 127 7.63 -0.48 14.84
CA MET A 127 7.25 0.55 15.80
C MET A 127 7.16 -0.05 17.20
N LYS A 128 7.64 0.68 18.19
CA LYS A 128 7.65 0.23 19.59
C LYS A 128 6.24 0.34 20.20
N PRO A 129 5.91 -0.44 21.24
CA PRO A 129 4.72 -0.17 22.04
C PRO A 129 4.68 1.29 22.52
N GLY A 130 3.51 1.92 22.43
CA GLY A 130 3.34 3.33 22.77
C GLY A 130 2.08 3.94 22.17
N SER A 131 1.88 5.22 22.47
CA SER A 131 0.77 6.03 21.97
C SER A 131 1.30 7.04 20.95
N TYR A 132 0.69 7.07 19.79
CA TYR A 132 1.11 7.84 18.63
C TYR A 132 -0.05 8.73 18.13
N PRO A 133 -0.18 9.95 18.64
CA PRO A 133 -1.09 10.92 18.06
C PRO A 133 -0.71 11.17 16.60
N VAL A 134 -1.69 11.13 15.69
CA VAL A 134 -1.44 11.36 14.28
C VAL A 134 -1.33 12.86 14.03
N PRO A 135 -0.16 13.37 13.58
CA PRO A 135 0.02 14.79 13.34
C PRO A 135 -0.85 15.30 12.18
N GLU A 136 -1.04 16.63 12.12
CA GLU A 136 -1.60 17.27 10.93
C GLU A 136 -0.81 16.88 9.67
N LYS A 137 -1.52 16.71 8.57
CA LYS A 137 -0.94 16.33 7.27
C LYS A 137 -0.18 15.00 7.31
N ALA A 138 -0.52 14.11 8.23
CA ALA A 138 0.00 12.75 8.30
C ALA A 138 -1.13 11.72 8.24
N LEU A 139 -0.77 10.51 7.83
CA LEU A 139 -1.67 9.35 7.75
C LEU A 139 -0.96 8.12 8.33
N TRP A 140 -1.72 7.25 8.98
CA TRP A 140 -1.30 5.87 9.23
C TRP A 140 -1.99 4.96 8.23
N VAL A 141 -1.19 4.17 7.53
CA VAL A 141 -1.66 3.22 6.52
C VAL A 141 -1.35 1.82 7.03
N ILE A 142 -2.39 1.01 7.26
CA ILE A 142 -2.25 -0.31 7.87
C ILE A 142 -3.19 -1.27 7.17
N SER A 143 -2.68 -2.38 6.65
CA SER A 143 -3.49 -3.44 6.07
C SER A 143 -3.65 -4.59 7.05
N THR A 144 -4.90 -4.95 7.32
CA THR A 144 -5.28 -6.17 8.05
C THR A 144 -5.48 -7.36 7.10
N TYR A 145 -5.39 -7.13 5.78
CA TYR A 145 -5.66 -8.15 4.77
C TYR A 145 -4.63 -9.29 4.77
N HIS A 146 -3.36 -8.94 5.04
CA HIS A 146 -2.29 -9.92 5.12
C HIS A 146 -1.34 -9.61 6.30
N PRO A 147 -1.01 -10.57 7.16
CA PRO A 147 -0.22 -10.33 8.37
C PRO A 147 1.23 -9.86 8.09
N ARG A 148 1.73 -10.10 6.88
CA ARG A 148 3.05 -9.61 6.44
C ARG A 148 2.98 -8.34 5.58
N SER A 149 1.90 -7.57 5.68
CA SER A 149 1.81 -6.29 4.99
C SER A 149 2.88 -5.34 5.51
N LEU A 150 3.61 -4.73 4.58
CA LEU A 150 4.59 -3.70 4.88
C LEU A 150 3.87 -2.36 4.94
N ASP A 151 3.68 -1.82 6.13
CA ASP A 151 2.84 -0.65 6.38
C ASP A 151 3.31 0.13 7.63
N SER A 152 2.51 1.08 8.11
CA SER A 152 2.86 1.98 9.22
C SER A 152 3.24 1.29 10.53
N ARG A 153 3.01 0.00 10.66
CA ARG A 153 3.55 -0.79 11.79
C ARG A 153 5.08 -0.77 11.84
N TYR A 154 5.73 -0.48 10.72
CA TYR A 154 7.19 -0.54 10.58
C TYR A 154 7.84 0.83 10.41
N TYR A 155 7.18 1.77 9.76
CA TYR A 155 7.75 3.10 9.45
C TYR A 155 6.95 4.26 10.04
N GLY A 156 5.87 3.98 10.79
CA GLY A 156 5.04 5.00 11.42
C GLY A 156 4.16 5.77 10.43
N ALA A 157 3.78 6.97 10.81
CA ALA A 157 2.95 7.83 9.96
C ALA A 157 3.70 8.26 8.69
N ILE A 158 2.96 8.34 7.58
CA ILE A 158 3.43 8.92 6.32
C ILE A 158 2.92 10.37 6.19
N SER A 159 3.67 11.22 5.51
CA SER A 159 3.20 12.56 5.16
C SER A 159 2.15 12.49 4.05
N GLN A 160 1.13 13.32 4.12
CA GLN A 160 0.19 13.51 3.01
C GLN A 160 0.89 13.95 1.71
N ALA A 161 2.05 14.63 1.81
CA ALA A 161 2.85 15.02 0.66
C ALA A 161 3.46 13.82 -0.08
N SER A 162 3.59 12.65 0.55
CA SER A 162 4.04 11.41 -0.09
C SER A 162 2.93 10.65 -0.81
N VAL A 163 1.67 11.08 -0.63
CA VAL A 163 0.50 10.48 -1.30
C VAL A 163 0.45 10.93 -2.76
N ILE A 164 0.44 9.97 -3.65
CA ILE A 164 0.34 10.19 -5.11
C ILE A 164 -1.11 10.36 -5.52
N ALA A 165 -2.01 9.54 -4.96
CA ALA A 165 -3.44 9.58 -5.25
C ALA A 165 -4.27 8.84 -4.20
N GLY A 166 -5.52 9.24 -4.04
CA GLY A 166 -6.55 8.38 -3.49
C GLY A 166 -6.84 7.23 -4.45
N MET A 167 -7.28 6.09 -3.92
CA MET A 167 -7.54 4.89 -4.71
C MET A 167 -8.88 4.28 -4.34
N ARG A 168 -9.55 3.68 -5.33
CA ARG A 168 -10.77 2.89 -5.11
C ARG A 168 -10.68 1.55 -5.86
N PRO A 169 -11.24 0.46 -5.31
CA PRO A 169 -11.35 -0.79 -6.05
C PRO A 169 -12.37 -0.64 -7.20
N VAL A 170 -12.06 -1.24 -8.34
CA VAL A 170 -12.96 -1.31 -9.51
C VAL A 170 -13.39 -2.75 -9.76
N LEU A 171 -12.43 -3.66 -9.83
CA LEU A 171 -12.66 -5.08 -9.97
C LEU A 171 -11.62 -5.79 -9.10
N VAL A 172 -12.07 -6.40 -8.01
CA VAL A 172 -11.19 -7.07 -7.05
C VAL A 172 -11.65 -8.48 -6.77
N PHE A 173 -10.70 -9.35 -6.50
CA PHE A 173 -10.89 -10.76 -6.21
C PHE A 173 -10.45 -11.07 -4.78
N ASN A 174 -11.00 -12.11 -4.18
CA ASN A 174 -10.67 -12.58 -2.84
C ASN A 174 -10.87 -11.51 -1.75
N GLN A 175 -11.91 -10.67 -1.89
CA GLN A 175 -12.28 -9.71 -0.86
C GLN A 175 -12.82 -10.47 0.36
N LYS A 176 -12.18 -10.29 1.52
CA LYS A 176 -12.72 -10.76 2.80
C LYS A 176 -13.90 -9.87 3.18
N GLU A 177 -15.04 -10.45 3.59
CA GLU A 177 -16.28 -9.70 3.84
C GLU A 177 -16.12 -8.58 4.87
N ASP A 178 -15.31 -8.79 5.91
CA ASP A 178 -15.09 -7.83 6.99
C ASP A 178 -14.14 -6.67 6.63
N TYR A 179 -13.46 -6.74 5.48
CA TYR A 179 -12.41 -5.78 5.15
C TYR A 179 -12.93 -4.36 4.91
N ALA A 180 -14.12 -4.24 4.30
CA ALA A 180 -14.73 -2.95 4.01
C ALA A 180 -15.26 -2.22 5.24
N LEU A 181 -15.51 -2.93 6.36
CA LEU A 181 -16.07 -2.36 7.59
C LEU A 181 -14.99 -1.75 8.51
N VAL A 182 -13.74 -2.18 8.38
CA VAL A 182 -12.63 -1.75 9.24
C VAL A 182 -12.16 -0.32 8.90
N TYR A 183 -12.36 0.10 7.65
CA TYR A 183 -11.84 1.36 7.10
C TYR A 183 -12.94 2.36 6.67
N ARG A 184 -14.12 2.26 7.31
CA ARG A 184 -15.21 3.23 7.16
C ARG A 184 -15.37 4.12 8.39
#